data_c772aeb61ef4879f252af4e1ffec2c59
#
_entry.id   c772aeb61ef4879f252af4e1ffec2c59
#
_cell.length_a   1.000
_cell.length_b   1.000
_cell.length_c   1.000
_cell.angle_alpha   90.00
_cell.angle_beta   90.00
_cell.angle_gamma   90.00
#
_symmetry.space_group_name_H-M   'P 1'
#
loop_
_entity.id
_entity.type
_entity.pdbx_description
1 polymer ?
#
loop_
_entity_poly.entity_id
_entity_poly.type
_entity_poly.pdbx_seq_one_letter_code
_entity_poly.pdbx_strand_id
1 'polypeptide(L)'
;MLIGSKLPPQKTDCTYFHSGRAAFAFLIGQLVRPRKVHLPTYTCWSLVDAMLRRFPNIELEFYPVRRDLGCLYPTHLPKNEALVFIHYFGQENTAALPQGDGVLIEDLSHSYLSRITPRGHFVFGSYRKIMKVADGGFLAGFHNPVYEPSRKLDSWLRLQATDWRDVREAENMLDRNWQIADISSQSLALLLTADPTRIRQQRQANDRFLTANLSAGIPHLGFRENECPLIHNRLMPSPEERDSLRQYLAGRGVYTSIHWPMHEAVRRCGKDISDTLWLEKHIISFPVSHDYGQEAMDYTCRCAEDWRRGGG
;
A
#
# COMPACT_ATOMS: atom_id res chain seq x y z
N MET A 1 -17.94 -9.59 -9.72
CA MET A 1 -18.04 -8.15 -10.09
C MET A 1 -16.62 -7.63 -10.21
N LEU A 2 -16.21 -7.02 -11.33
CA LEU A 2 -14.84 -6.54 -11.54
C LEU A 2 -14.66 -5.21 -10.78
N ILE A 3 -13.98 -5.26 -9.62
CA ILE A 3 -13.53 -4.05 -8.92
C ILE A 3 -12.30 -3.53 -9.66
N GLY A 4 -12.41 -2.70 -10.60
CA GLY A 4 -11.27 -2.17 -11.37
C GLY A 4 -11.68 -1.51 -12.67
N SER A 5 -12.94 -1.66 -13.06
CA SER A 5 -13.49 -1.02 -14.26
C SER A 5 -14.23 0.29 -13.98
N LYS A 6 -14.61 0.55 -12.71
CA LYS A 6 -15.28 1.78 -12.29
C LYS A 6 -14.72 2.23 -10.94
N LEU A 7 -14.11 3.38 -10.89
CA LEU A 7 -13.71 4.05 -9.68
C LEU A 7 -14.66 5.18 -9.36
N PRO A 8 -14.81 5.41 -8.07
CA PRO A 8 -14.75 4.46 -6.96
C PRO A 8 -15.82 3.40 -7.16
N PRO A 9 -15.75 2.20 -6.51
CA PRO A 9 -16.86 1.26 -6.57
C PRO A 9 -18.15 2.05 -6.35
N GLN A 10 -19.14 1.86 -7.20
CA GLN A 10 -20.36 2.68 -7.17
C GLN A 10 -20.92 2.68 -5.75
N LYS A 11 -21.55 3.78 -5.33
CA LYS A 11 -22.12 4.03 -3.98
C LYS A 11 -22.85 2.83 -3.35
N THR A 12 -23.28 1.90 -4.18
CA THR A 12 -24.03 0.70 -3.82
C THR A 12 -23.18 -0.48 -3.32
N ASP A 13 -21.85 -0.49 -3.60
CA ASP A 13 -21.04 -1.70 -3.39
C ASP A 13 -19.90 -1.51 -2.38
N CYS A 14 -19.80 -0.35 -1.72
CA CYS A 14 -18.65 0.00 -0.90
C CYS A 14 -19.04 0.92 0.27
N THR A 15 -18.48 0.64 1.44
CA THR A 15 -18.50 1.54 2.59
C THR A 15 -17.20 2.34 2.63
N TYR A 16 -17.29 3.65 2.79
CA TYR A 16 -16.14 4.55 2.83
C TYR A 16 -15.74 4.85 4.25
N PHE A 17 -14.44 4.88 4.48
CA PHE A 17 -13.83 5.15 5.77
C PHE A 17 -12.79 6.27 5.66
N HIS A 18 -12.48 6.90 6.78
CA HIS A 18 -11.39 7.88 6.91
C HIS A 18 -10.03 7.33 6.41
N SER A 19 -9.75 6.06 6.60
CA SER A 19 -8.50 5.42 6.16
C SER A 19 -8.66 3.93 5.92
N GLY A 20 -7.74 3.33 5.18
CA GLY A 20 -7.69 1.87 5.03
C GLY A 20 -7.54 1.14 6.37
N ARG A 21 -6.82 1.72 7.35
CA ARG A 21 -6.73 1.18 8.72
C ARG A 21 -8.07 1.21 9.45
N ALA A 22 -8.86 2.27 9.27
CA ALA A 22 -10.20 2.35 9.84
C ALA A 22 -11.12 1.28 9.24
N ALA A 23 -11.07 1.09 7.92
CA ALA A 23 -11.79 0.02 7.23
C ALA A 23 -11.37 -1.37 7.75
N PHE A 24 -10.06 -1.61 7.85
CA PHE A 24 -9.51 -2.86 8.39
C PHE A 24 -9.92 -3.11 9.84
N ALA A 25 -9.84 -2.08 10.69
CA ALA A 25 -10.23 -2.20 12.10
C ALA A 25 -11.73 -2.50 12.26
N PHE A 26 -12.57 -1.86 11.44
CA PHE A 26 -13.99 -2.16 11.42
C PHE A 26 -14.22 -3.62 11.00
N LEU A 27 -13.58 -4.05 9.92
CA LEU A 27 -13.67 -5.41 9.42
C LEU A 27 -13.30 -6.45 10.50
N ILE A 28 -12.13 -6.30 11.13
CA ILE A 28 -11.65 -7.23 12.16
C ILE A 28 -12.52 -7.18 13.41
N GLY A 29 -12.84 -6.00 13.90
CA GLY A 29 -13.51 -5.84 15.20
C GLY A 29 -15.01 -5.99 15.19
N GLN A 30 -15.67 -5.76 14.06
CA GLN A 30 -17.13 -5.77 13.98
C GLN A 30 -17.70 -6.90 13.13
N LEU A 31 -17.02 -7.27 12.05
CA LEU A 31 -17.56 -8.26 11.11
C LEU A 31 -16.98 -9.65 11.30
N VAL A 32 -15.65 -9.78 11.26
CA VAL A 32 -14.96 -11.08 11.23
C VAL A 32 -14.76 -11.63 12.64
N ARG A 33 -14.27 -10.82 13.57
CA ARG A 33 -13.97 -11.19 14.97
C ARG A 33 -13.19 -12.51 15.09
N PRO A 34 -12.07 -12.64 14.39
CA PRO A 34 -11.33 -13.90 14.37
C PRO A 34 -10.58 -14.13 15.69
N ARG A 35 -10.29 -15.40 15.99
CA ARG A 35 -9.35 -15.74 17.09
C ARG A 35 -7.91 -15.40 16.70
N LYS A 36 -7.56 -15.60 15.42
CA LYS A 36 -6.21 -15.39 14.89
C LYS A 36 -6.28 -14.66 13.54
N VAL A 37 -5.29 -13.79 13.30
CA VAL A 37 -5.09 -13.12 12.00
C VAL A 37 -3.70 -13.46 11.48
N HIS A 38 -3.65 -13.95 10.24
CA HIS A 38 -2.40 -14.19 9.51
C HIS A 38 -2.07 -12.97 8.64
N LEU A 39 -0.89 -12.37 8.85
CA LEU A 39 -0.35 -11.26 8.07
C LEU A 39 0.93 -11.70 7.33
N PRO A 40 1.27 -11.07 6.19
CA PRO A 40 2.56 -11.32 5.55
C PRO A 40 3.72 -10.75 6.37
N THR A 41 4.88 -11.40 6.31
CA THR A 41 6.12 -10.87 6.90
C THR A 41 6.55 -9.55 6.22
N TYR A 42 6.24 -9.39 4.94
CA TYR A 42 6.50 -8.16 4.18
C TYR A 42 5.23 -7.30 4.15
N THR A 43 5.07 -6.44 5.13
CA THR A 43 3.88 -5.57 5.27
C THR A 43 4.21 -4.23 5.91
N CYS A 44 3.33 -3.26 5.70
CA CYS A 44 3.42 -1.96 6.37
C CYS A 44 3.33 -2.15 7.89
N TRP A 45 4.28 -1.58 8.62
CA TRP A 45 4.31 -1.65 10.08
C TRP A 45 3.02 -1.17 10.73
N SER A 46 2.33 -0.20 10.11
CA SER A 46 1.08 0.37 10.65
C SER A 46 -0.08 -0.63 10.70
N LEU A 47 -0.09 -1.65 9.84
CA LEU A 47 -1.09 -2.71 9.89
C LEU A 47 -0.84 -3.66 11.06
N VAL A 48 0.44 -3.98 11.31
CA VAL A 48 0.87 -4.80 12.46
C VAL A 48 0.58 -4.07 13.77
N ASP A 49 0.97 -2.80 13.85
CA ASP A 49 0.76 -1.95 15.04
C ASP A 49 -0.74 -1.79 15.34
N ALA A 50 -1.58 -1.65 14.32
CA ALA A 50 -3.03 -1.61 14.46
C ALA A 50 -3.58 -2.88 15.13
N MET A 51 -3.12 -4.06 14.72
CA MET A 51 -3.50 -5.33 15.32
C MET A 51 -3.07 -5.41 16.77
N LEU A 52 -1.80 -5.15 17.06
CA LEU A 52 -1.25 -5.28 18.42
C LEU A 52 -1.88 -4.31 19.42
N ARG A 53 -2.16 -3.07 19.01
CA ARG A 53 -2.71 -2.05 19.92
C ARG A 53 -4.22 -2.15 20.10
N ARG A 54 -4.96 -2.46 19.02
CA ARG A 54 -6.41 -2.42 19.06
C ARG A 54 -7.04 -3.77 19.36
N PHE A 55 -6.36 -4.85 19.01
CA PHE A 55 -6.87 -6.21 19.14
C PHE A 55 -5.88 -7.12 19.90
N PRO A 56 -5.47 -6.74 21.13
CA PRO A 56 -4.44 -7.48 21.89
C PRO A 56 -4.85 -8.92 22.23
N ASN A 57 -6.15 -9.22 22.17
CA ASN A 57 -6.69 -10.57 22.43
C ASN A 57 -6.80 -11.43 21.16
N ILE A 58 -6.47 -10.89 19.99
CA ILE A 58 -6.43 -11.65 18.74
C ILE A 58 -4.98 -12.11 18.52
N GLU A 59 -4.80 -13.40 18.35
CA GLU A 59 -3.49 -13.96 18.04
C GLU A 59 -3.02 -13.46 16.66
N LEU A 60 -1.79 -12.97 16.58
CA LEU A 60 -1.19 -12.51 15.33
C LEU A 60 -0.12 -13.52 14.90
N GLU A 61 -0.30 -14.09 13.72
CA GLU A 61 0.66 -14.99 13.09
C GLU A 61 1.15 -14.42 11.75
N PHE A 62 2.40 -14.73 11.37
CA PHE A 62 2.97 -14.25 10.13
C PHE A 62 3.25 -15.41 9.17
N TYR A 63 3.05 -15.16 7.87
CA TYR A 63 3.47 -16.06 6.80
C TYR A 63 4.59 -15.44 5.97
N PRO A 64 5.58 -16.22 5.51
CA PRO A 64 6.73 -15.71 4.79
C PRO A 64 6.35 -15.15 3.41
N VAL A 65 7.08 -14.11 2.98
CA VAL A 65 7.01 -13.52 1.65
C VAL A 65 8.41 -13.58 1.03
N ARG A 66 8.50 -14.10 -0.20
CA ARG A 66 9.75 -14.23 -0.95
C ARG A 66 10.17 -12.91 -1.58
N ARG A 67 11.41 -12.86 -2.10
CA ARG A 67 11.95 -11.66 -2.80
C ARG A 67 11.14 -11.26 -4.03
N ASP A 68 10.51 -12.21 -4.70
CA ASP A 68 9.61 -12.00 -5.83
C ASP A 68 8.19 -11.59 -5.41
N LEU A 69 7.97 -11.30 -4.12
CA LEU A 69 6.69 -11.02 -3.47
C LEU A 69 5.71 -12.21 -3.47
N GLY A 70 6.17 -13.40 -3.81
CA GLY A 70 5.39 -14.64 -3.69
C GLY A 70 5.12 -14.96 -2.22
N CYS A 71 3.85 -15.13 -1.88
CA CYS A 71 3.39 -15.41 -0.52
C CYS A 71 3.36 -16.90 -0.24
N LEU A 72 3.90 -17.32 0.90
CA LEU A 72 3.89 -18.70 1.38
C LEU A 72 2.79 -18.85 2.44
N TYR A 73 1.54 -18.94 1.98
CA TYR A 73 0.38 -19.10 2.85
C TYR A 73 0.38 -20.44 3.61
N PRO A 74 -0.30 -20.54 4.78
CA PRO A 74 -0.64 -21.83 5.35
C PRO A 74 -1.48 -22.64 4.36
N THR A 75 -1.37 -23.96 4.35
CA THR A 75 -2.13 -24.83 3.44
C THR A 75 -3.60 -24.89 3.79
N HIS A 76 -3.93 -24.69 5.06
CA HIS A 76 -5.29 -24.72 5.61
C HIS A 76 -5.55 -23.51 6.51
N LEU A 77 -6.73 -22.91 6.37
CA LEU A 77 -7.19 -21.78 7.18
C LEU A 77 -8.46 -22.19 7.96
N PRO A 78 -8.36 -22.39 9.29
CA PRO A 78 -9.49 -22.77 10.13
C PRO A 78 -10.60 -21.70 10.19
N LYS A 79 -11.85 -22.13 10.43
CA LYS A 79 -13.05 -21.28 10.47
C LYS A 79 -12.94 -20.01 11.32
N ASN A 80 -12.22 -20.07 12.44
CA ASN A 80 -12.10 -18.94 13.38
C ASN A 80 -10.86 -18.08 13.13
N GLU A 81 -10.22 -18.24 11.98
CA GLU A 81 -9.01 -17.53 11.61
C GLU A 81 -9.25 -16.70 10.36
N ALA A 82 -8.50 -15.62 10.23
CA ALA A 82 -8.52 -14.75 9.06
C ALA A 82 -7.12 -14.62 8.46
N LEU A 83 -7.03 -14.59 7.14
CA LEU A 83 -5.80 -14.36 6.41
C LEU A 83 -5.94 -13.10 5.59
N VAL A 84 -5.01 -12.16 5.79
CA VAL A 84 -4.90 -10.94 4.98
C VAL A 84 -3.85 -11.17 3.91
N PHE A 85 -4.22 -11.03 2.64
CA PHE A 85 -3.27 -11.08 1.53
C PHE A 85 -3.26 -9.76 0.76
N ILE A 86 -2.05 -9.36 0.36
CA ILE A 86 -1.77 -8.04 -0.19
C ILE A 86 -1.45 -8.16 -1.68
N HIS A 87 -2.00 -7.24 -2.48
CA HIS A 87 -1.59 -7.00 -3.86
C HIS A 87 -0.50 -5.93 -3.85
N TYR A 88 0.75 -6.36 -3.93
CA TYR A 88 1.89 -5.46 -3.74
C TYR A 88 2.08 -4.48 -4.90
N PHE A 89 2.22 -3.21 -4.58
CA PHE A 89 2.67 -2.13 -5.46
C PHE A 89 1.87 -1.92 -6.75
N GLY A 90 0.69 -2.51 -6.86
CA GLY A 90 -0.16 -2.46 -8.05
C GLY A 90 -0.26 -3.79 -8.79
N GLN A 91 0.54 -4.79 -8.42
CA GLN A 91 0.51 -6.12 -9.02
C GLN A 91 -0.53 -7.02 -8.38
N GLU A 92 -1.13 -7.87 -9.18
CA GLU A 92 -2.02 -8.92 -8.72
C GLU A 92 -1.24 -10.04 -8.04
N ASN A 93 -1.57 -10.33 -6.79
CA ASN A 93 -1.06 -11.50 -6.10
C ASN A 93 -1.82 -12.73 -6.60
N THR A 94 -1.15 -13.61 -7.31
CA THR A 94 -1.74 -14.81 -7.93
C THR A 94 -1.43 -16.10 -7.16
N ALA A 95 -0.77 -16.03 -5.99
CA ALA A 95 -0.47 -17.20 -5.18
C ALA A 95 -1.76 -17.97 -4.81
N ALA A 96 -1.66 -19.31 -4.78
CA ALA A 96 -2.78 -20.16 -4.39
C ALA A 96 -3.16 -19.88 -2.93
N LEU A 97 -4.44 -19.58 -2.71
CA LEU A 97 -4.97 -19.30 -1.38
C LEU A 97 -5.17 -20.60 -0.59
N PRO A 98 -5.12 -20.55 0.77
CA PRO A 98 -5.34 -21.72 1.61
C PRO A 98 -6.75 -22.29 1.43
N GLN A 99 -6.87 -23.59 1.67
CA GLN A 99 -8.17 -24.26 1.78
C GLN A 99 -8.74 -24.08 3.19
N GLY A 100 -10.03 -24.34 3.37
CA GLY A 100 -10.71 -24.30 4.66
C GLY A 100 -11.80 -23.23 4.74
N ASP A 101 -12.39 -23.11 5.94
CA ASP A 101 -13.57 -22.25 6.20
C ASP A 101 -13.19 -20.91 6.84
N GLY A 102 -11.92 -20.58 6.89
CA GLY A 102 -11.42 -19.30 7.42
C GLY A 102 -11.73 -18.13 6.50
N VAL A 103 -11.56 -16.91 7.01
CA VAL A 103 -11.92 -15.70 6.30
C VAL A 103 -10.71 -15.16 5.51
N LEU A 104 -10.88 -15.02 4.21
CA LEU A 104 -9.90 -14.39 3.31
C LEU A 104 -10.20 -12.90 3.21
N ILE A 105 -9.20 -12.06 3.53
CA ILE A 105 -9.28 -10.61 3.50
C ILE A 105 -8.26 -10.10 2.50
N GLU A 106 -8.72 -9.35 1.52
CA GLU A 106 -7.92 -8.86 0.39
C GLU A 106 -7.59 -7.38 0.58
N ASP A 107 -6.30 -7.05 0.62
CA ASP A 107 -5.82 -5.66 0.73
C ASP A 107 -5.46 -5.10 -0.65
N LEU A 108 -6.30 -4.19 -1.14
CA LEU A 108 -6.10 -3.44 -2.37
C LEU A 108 -5.49 -2.04 -2.13
N SER A 109 -4.93 -1.73 -0.97
CA SER A 109 -4.38 -0.40 -0.68
C SER A 109 -3.37 0.07 -1.73
N HIS A 110 -2.63 -0.85 -2.34
CA HIS A 110 -1.65 -0.56 -3.38
C HIS A 110 -2.19 -0.77 -4.80
N SER A 111 -3.36 -1.38 -4.96
CA SER A 111 -3.75 -1.97 -6.25
C SER A 111 -5.19 -1.66 -6.66
N TYR A 112 -5.90 -0.78 -5.95
CA TYR A 112 -7.32 -0.55 -6.23
C TYR A 112 -7.61 0.04 -7.62
N LEU A 113 -6.59 0.55 -8.32
CA LEU A 113 -6.68 0.96 -9.74
C LEU A 113 -6.30 -0.15 -10.72
N SER A 114 -5.72 -1.24 -10.26
CA SER A 114 -5.47 -2.42 -11.07
C SER A 114 -6.78 -3.17 -11.32
N ARG A 115 -6.94 -3.74 -12.51
CA ARG A 115 -8.11 -4.55 -12.85
C ARG A 115 -7.90 -5.97 -12.33
N ILE A 116 -8.17 -6.16 -11.04
CA ILE A 116 -8.03 -7.42 -10.31
C ILE A 116 -9.43 -8.01 -10.08
N THR A 117 -9.56 -9.30 -10.28
CA THR A 117 -10.76 -10.04 -9.87
C THR A 117 -10.62 -10.41 -8.39
N PRO A 118 -11.48 -9.90 -7.51
CA PRO A 118 -11.41 -10.22 -6.08
C PRO A 118 -11.52 -11.70 -5.79
N ARG A 119 -10.73 -12.19 -4.87
CA ARG A 119 -10.71 -13.58 -4.39
C ARG A 119 -10.98 -13.69 -2.88
N GLY A 120 -10.92 -12.56 -2.17
CA GLY A 120 -11.23 -12.49 -0.74
C GLY A 120 -12.74 -12.50 -0.45
N HIS A 121 -13.11 -12.95 0.73
CA HIS A 121 -14.48 -12.80 1.25
C HIS A 121 -14.79 -11.31 1.52
N PHE A 122 -13.77 -10.55 1.90
CA PHE A 122 -13.81 -9.11 2.09
C PHE A 122 -12.64 -8.45 1.39
N VAL A 123 -12.88 -7.25 0.89
CA VAL A 123 -11.87 -6.44 0.19
C VAL A 123 -11.81 -5.07 0.85
N PHE A 124 -10.64 -4.64 1.28
CA PHE A 124 -10.45 -3.29 1.81
C PHE A 124 -9.27 -2.59 1.14
N GLY A 125 -9.16 -1.30 1.35
CA GLY A 125 -8.01 -0.55 0.84
C GLY A 125 -7.98 0.91 1.25
N SER A 126 -6.95 1.62 0.75
CA SER A 126 -6.72 3.03 1.00
C SER A 126 -6.62 3.81 -0.30
N TYR A 127 -7.47 4.82 -0.49
CA TYR A 127 -7.38 5.72 -1.64
C TYR A 127 -6.15 6.63 -1.59
N ARG A 128 -5.70 7.00 -0.39
CA ARG A 128 -4.58 7.92 -0.15
C ARG A 128 -3.24 7.48 -0.74
N LYS A 129 -3.08 6.20 -1.04
CA LYS A 129 -1.83 5.68 -1.63
C LYS A 129 -1.65 6.08 -3.09
N ILE A 130 -2.73 6.27 -3.82
CA ILE A 130 -2.70 6.60 -5.24
C ILE A 130 -3.30 7.97 -5.51
N MET A 131 -4.41 8.31 -4.85
CA MET A 131 -5.13 9.56 -5.04
C MET A 131 -4.62 10.65 -4.11
N LYS A 132 -4.58 11.88 -4.61
CA LYS A 132 -4.25 13.08 -3.84
C LYS A 132 -5.47 13.53 -3.01
N VAL A 133 -5.82 12.73 -2.01
CA VAL A 133 -6.90 13.01 -1.06
C VAL A 133 -6.36 13.07 0.35
N ALA A 134 -6.99 13.87 1.21
CA ALA A 134 -6.56 14.04 2.59
C ALA A 134 -6.78 12.78 3.42
N ASP A 135 -7.90 12.10 3.19
CA ASP A 135 -8.32 10.87 3.86
C ASP A 135 -8.99 9.94 2.86
N GLY A 136 -9.33 8.73 3.28
CA GLY A 136 -10.08 7.79 2.46
C GLY A 136 -9.54 6.36 2.53
N GLY A 137 -10.44 5.49 2.93
CA GLY A 137 -10.35 4.05 2.85
C GLY A 137 -11.68 3.46 2.42
N PHE A 138 -11.72 2.19 2.13
CA PHE A 138 -12.95 1.50 1.72
C PHE A 138 -12.98 0.05 2.20
N LEU A 139 -14.21 -0.45 2.31
CA LEU A 139 -14.52 -1.87 2.49
C LEU A 139 -15.59 -2.22 1.46
N ALA A 140 -15.27 -3.13 0.53
CA ALA A 140 -16.21 -3.60 -0.49
C ALA A 140 -16.92 -4.89 -0.06
N GLY A 141 -18.12 -5.09 -0.61
CA GLY A 141 -18.97 -6.26 -0.29
C GLY A 141 -19.74 -6.13 1.02
N PHE A 142 -19.71 -4.97 1.64
CA PHE A 142 -20.44 -4.69 2.87
C PHE A 142 -21.11 -3.31 2.80
N HIS A 143 -22.44 -3.32 2.99
CA HIS A 143 -23.27 -2.12 3.08
C HIS A 143 -23.58 -1.87 4.54
N ASN A 144 -23.10 -0.79 5.10
CA ASN A 144 -23.49 -0.43 6.45
C ASN A 144 -23.67 1.06 6.67
N PRO A 145 -24.47 1.34 7.71
CA PRO A 145 -24.91 2.66 8.03
C PRO A 145 -23.75 3.52 8.56
N VAL A 146 -23.89 4.73 8.20
CA VAL A 146 -23.44 6.00 8.71
C VAL A 146 -22.70 5.91 10.04
N TYR A 147 -21.39 6.08 9.99
CA TYR A 147 -20.64 6.64 11.10
C TYR A 147 -20.68 8.17 10.98
N GLU A 148 -20.93 8.86 12.09
CA GLU A 148 -20.86 10.31 12.12
C GLU A 148 -19.52 10.79 11.54
N PRO A 149 -19.53 11.71 10.56
CA PRO A 149 -18.30 12.24 10.00
C PRO A 149 -17.53 12.97 11.12
N SER A 150 -16.49 12.35 11.61
CA SER A 150 -15.63 13.00 12.57
C SER A 150 -14.65 13.91 11.82
N ARG A 151 -14.61 15.19 12.19
CA ARG A 151 -13.54 16.08 11.74
C ARG A 151 -12.23 15.55 12.34
N LYS A 152 -11.36 15.02 11.47
CA LYS A 152 -10.05 14.53 11.87
C LYS A 152 -9.03 15.63 11.67
N LEU A 153 -8.26 15.90 12.71
CA LEU A 153 -7.22 16.91 12.67
C LEU A 153 -6.12 16.54 11.64
N ASP A 154 -5.82 15.26 11.49
CA ASP A 154 -4.89 14.76 10.46
C ASP A 154 -5.37 15.04 9.04
N SER A 155 -6.67 14.86 8.75
CA SER A 155 -7.24 15.22 7.45
C SER A 155 -7.17 16.71 7.20
N TRP A 156 -7.49 17.51 8.20
CA TRP A 156 -7.40 18.97 8.10
C TRP A 156 -5.96 19.43 7.84
N LEU A 157 -4.98 18.90 8.57
CA LEU A 157 -3.57 19.21 8.36
C LEU A 157 -3.11 18.81 6.95
N ARG A 158 -3.51 17.64 6.45
CA ARG A 158 -3.18 17.23 5.08
C ARG A 158 -3.79 18.13 4.02
N LEU A 159 -5.01 18.63 4.23
CA LEU A 159 -5.65 19.58 3.32
C LEU A 159 -4.94 20.94 3.28
N GLN A 160 -4.36 21.35 4.40
CA GLN A 160 -3.61 22.59 4.52
C GLN A 160 -2.10 22.44 4.25
N ALA A 161 -1.64 21.21 4.05
CA ALA A 161 -0.23 20.92 3.88
C ALA A 161 0.35 21.63 2.64
N THR A 162 1.35 22.44 2.86
CA THR A 162 2.09 23.16 1.82
C THR A 162 3.44 22.49 1.54
N ASP A 163 3.93 21.68 2.46
CA ASP A 163 5.19 20.96 2.33
C ASP A 163 5.10 19.51 2.89
N TRP A 164 6.19 18.76 2.76
CA TRP A 164 6.30 17.38 3.22
C TRP A 164 6.26 17.21 4.75
N ARG A 165 6.59 18.25 5.52
CA ARG A 165 6.61 18.21 7.00
C ARG A 165 5.20 18.15 7.53
N ASP A 166 4.31 18.99 6.97
CA ASP A 166 2.88 19.02 7.32
C ASP A 166 2.24 17.66 7.00
N VAL A 167 2.55 17.09 5.82
CA VAL A 167 2.08 15.76 5.43
C VAL A 167 2.56 14.70 6.42
N ARG A 168 3.83 14.76 6.83
CA ARG A 168 4.41 13.81 7.79
C ARG A 168 3.79 13.94 9.17
N GLU A 169 3.50 15.15 9.61
CA GLU A 169 2.80 15.38 10.89
C GLU A 169 1.40 14.80 10.87
N ALA A 170 0.65 15.04 9.80
CA ALA A 170 -0.68 14.45 9.62
C ALA A 170 -0.65 12.91 9.63
N GLU A 171 0.35 12.28 9.00
CA GLU A 171 0.55 10.83 9.08
C GLU A 171 0.87 10.37 10.51
N ASN A 172 1.75 11.06 11.22
CA ASN A 172 2.07 10.75 12.61
C ASN A 172 0.85 10.85 13.53
N MET A 173 -0.04 11.81 13.29
CA MET A 173 -1.29 11.93 14.04
C MET A 173 -2.24 10.79 13.75
N LEU A 174 -2.38 10.41 12.47
CA LEU A 174 -3.18 9.27 12.08
C LEU A 174 -2.63 7.96 12.69
N ASP A 175 -1.30 7.83 12.76
CA ASP A 175 -0.65 6.66 13.35
C ASP A 175 -0.89 6.53 14.85
N ARG A 176 -1.03 7.65 15.56
CA ARG A 176 -1.25 7.68 17.02
C ARG A 176 -2.72 7.51 17.40
N ASN A 177 -3.62 8.13 16.65
CA ASN A 177 -5.01 8.36 17.07
C ASN A 177 -6.03 7.97 15.99
N TRP A 178 -5.79 6.96 15.19
CA TRP A 178 -6.74 6.53 14.19
C TRP A 178 -8.01 5.91 14.80
N GLN A 179 -9.15 6.27 14.25
CA GLN A 179 -10.47 5.85 14.70
C GLN A 179 -11.26 5.32 13.49
N ILE A 180 -12.31 4.54 13.77
CA ILE A 180 -13.29 4.17 12.76
C ILE A 180 -14.17 5.40 12.55
N ALA A 181 -14.08 6.00 11.36
CA ALA A 181 -14.82 7.20 10.97
C ALA A 181 -15.01 7.20 9.46
N ASP A 182 -15.97 7.99 8.98
CA ASP A 182 -16.25 8.16 7.57
C ASP A 182 -15.17 8.99 6.87
N ILE A 183 -15.11 8.84 5.55
CA ILE A 183 -14.35 9.71 4.66
C ILE A 183 -14.92 11.13 4.69
N SER A 184 -14.08 12.15 4.55
CA SER A 184 -14.54 13.52 4.40
C SER A 184 -15.30 13.73 3.09
N SER A 185 -16.30 14.59 3.10
CA SER A 185 -17.06 14.96 1.90
C SER A 185 -16.17 15.52 0.79
N GLN A 186 -15.12 16.23 1.15
CA GLN A 186 -14.15 16.79 0.21
C GLN A 186 -13.34 15.68 -0.49
N SER A 187 -12.79 14.73 0.25
CA SER A 187 -12.08 13.59 -0.33
C SER A 187 -12.99 12.74 -1.21
N LEU A 188 -14.23 12.52 -0.75
CA LEU A 188 -15.22 11.77 -1.53
C LEU A 188 -15.55 12.47 -2.86
N ALA A 189 -15.74 13.80 -2.84
CA ALA A 189 -15.99 14.56 -4.07
C ALA A 189 -14.83 14.43 -5.06
N LEU A 190 -13.57 14.51 -4.60
CA LEU A 190 -12.38 14.32 -5.44
C LEU A 190 -12.33 12.92 -6.04
N LEU A 191 -12.67 11.88 -5.26
CA LEU A 191 -12.70 10.51 -5.75
C LEU A 191 -13.77 10.29 -6.82
N LEU A 192 -14.96 10.89 -6.64
CA LEU A 192 -16.09 10.74 -7.56
C LEU A 192 -15.86 11.45 -8.90
N THR A 193 -15.01 12.46 -8.95
CA THR A 193 -14.65 13.22 -10.16
C THR A 193 -13.38 12.77 -10.85
N ALA A 194 -12.64 11.84 -10.23
CA ALA A 194 -11.39 11.33 -10.79
C ALA A 194 -11.62 10.46 -12.04
N ASP A 195 -10.70 10.54 -13.00
CA ASP A 195 -10.64 9.62 -14.14
C ASP A 195 -9.62 8.50 -13.88
N PRO A 196 -10.10 7.31 -13.52
CA PRO A 196 -9.23 6.17 -13.17
C PRO A 196 -8.41 5.65 -14.37
N THR A 197 -8.96 5.79 -15.56
CA THR A 197 -8.28 5.33 -16.77
C THR A 197 -7.09 6.21 -17.09
N ARG A 198 -7.28 7.53 -17.06
CA ARG A 198 -6.19 8.50 -17.25
C ARG A 198 -5.11 8.35 -16.18
N ILE A 199 -5.50 8.18 -14.91
CA ILE A 199 -4.57 8.00 -13.79
C ILE A 199 -3.72 6.74 -14.02
N ARG A 200 -4.34 5.61 -14.35
CA ARG A 200 -3.62 4.36 -14.62
C ARG A 200 -2.67 4.49 -15.81
N GLN A 201 -3.14 5.05 -16.93
CA GLN A 201 -2.33 5.26 -18.13
C GLN A 201 -1.09 6.11 -17.85
N GLN A 202 -1.23 7.21 -17.11
CA GLN A 202 -0.10 8.08 -16.77
C GLN A 202 0.90 7.35 -15.85
N ARG A 203 0.44 6.63 -14.84
CA ARG A 203 1.32 5.86 -13.95
C ARG A 203 2.07 4.75 -14.69
N GLN A 204 1.39 4.06 -15.60
CA GLN A 204 2.01 3.07 -16.48
C GLN A 204 3.03 3.69 -17.44
N ALA A 205 2.75 4.88 -17.99
CA ALA A 205 3.70 5.61 -18.83
C ALA A 205 4.97 5.97 -18.05
N ASN A 206 4.82 6.52 -16.85
CA ASN A 206 5.93 6.86 -15.96
C ASN A 206 6.77 5.64 -15.59
N ASP A 207 6.13 4.53 -15.22
CA ASP A 207 6.83 3.28 -14.88
C ASP A 207 7.60 2.71 -16.07
N ARG A 208 6.98 2.66 -17.27
CA ARG A 208 7.69 2.22 -18.49
C ARG A 208 8.88 3.10 -18.81
N PHE A 209 8.74 4.42 -18.62
CA PHE A 209 9.86 5.35 -18.84
C PHE A 209 11.02 5.06 -17.90
N LEU A 210 10.77 4.89 -16.60
CA LEU A 210 11.79 4.54 -15.62
C LEU A 210 12.38 3.13 -15.87
N THR A 211 11.58 2.17 -16.30
CA THR A 211 12.06 0.84 -16.67
C THR A 211 13.08 0.90 -17.80
N ALA A 212 12.83 1.73 -18.81
CA ALA A 212 13.70 1.86 -19.98
C ALA A 212 14.96 2.72 -19.74
N ASN A 213 14.88 3.73 -18.87
CA ASN A 213 15.90 4.78 -18.81
C ASN A 213 16.63 4.88 -17.47
N LEU A 214 16.11 4.31 -16.38
CA LEU A 214 16.74 4.40 -15.07
C LEU A 214 17.90 3.40 -14.96
N SER A 215 19.11 3.90 -14.79
CA SER A 215 20.35 3.09 -14.79
C SER A 215 20.72 2.51 -13.41
N ALA A 216 20.10 2.99 -12.32
CA ALA A 216 20.43 2.57 -10.96
C ALA A 216 19.69 1.29 -10.55
N GLY A 217 20.41 0.28 -10.06
CA GLY A 217 19.83 -1.01 -9.62
C GLY A 217 19.18 -1.80 -10.77
N ILE A 218 18.44 -2.84 -10.42
CA ILE A 218 17.65 -3.63 -11.38
C ILE A 218 16.14 -3.47 -11.10
N PRO A 219 15.26 -3.49 -12.11
CA PRO A 219 13.82 -3.49 -11.88
C PRO A 219 13.43 -4.70 -11.01
N HIS A 220 12.64 -4.44 -9.96
CA HIS A 220 12.17 -5.54 -9.10
C HIS A 220 11.01 -6.30 -9.74
N LEU A 221 10.07 -5.55 -10.33
CA LEU A 221 8.85 -6.11 -10.89
C LEU A 221 8.51 -5.41 -12.22
N GLY A 222 7.86 -6.15 -13.12
CA GLY A 222 7.19 -5.59 -14.29
C GLY A 222 5.68 -5.57 -14.08
N PHE A 223 4.97 -4.68 -14.75
CA PHE A 223 3.51 -4.56 -14.66
C PHE A 223 2.82 -5.04 -15.95
N ARG A 224 1.70 -5.74 -15.77
CA ARG A 224 0.80 -6.13 -16.86
C ARG A 224 -0.05 -4.94 -17.29
N GLU A 225 -0.68 -5.03 -18.44
CA GLU A 225 -1.54 -3.98 -18.99
C GLU A 225 -2.74 -3.63 -18.08
N ASN A 226 -3.28 -4.62 -17.37
CA ASN A 226 -4.39 -4.45 -16.43
C ASN A 226 -3.96 -3.94 -15.05
N GLU A 227 -2.67 -3.83 -14.77
CA GLU A 227 -2.12 -3.40 -13.48
C GLU A 227 -1.79 -1.91 -13.48
N CYS A 228 -1.91 -1.28 -12.30
CA CYS A 228 -1.61 0.13 -12.09
C CYS A 228 -0.44 0.28 -11.11
N PRO A 229 0.76 0.69 -11.57
CA PRO A 229 1.91 0.86 -10.69
C PRO A 229 1.63 1.86 -9.57
N LEU A 230 1.83 1.46 -8.32
CA LEU A 230 1.87 2.39 -7.19
C LEU A 230 3.19 3.18 -7.21
N ILE A 231 4.28 2.50 -7.45
CA ILE A 231 5.66 2.99 -7.44
C ILE A 231 6.49 2.16 -8.41
N HIS A 232 7.65 2.66 -8.79
CA HIS A 232 8.66 1.91 -9.55
C HIS A 232 9.74 1.41 -8.59
N ASN A 233 9.82 0.11 -8.38
CA ASN A 233 10.78 -0.51 -7.48
C ASN A 233 12.06 -0.93 -8.19
N ARG A 234 13.20 -0.63 -7.57
CA ARG A 234 14.52 -1.11 -7.97
C ARG A 234 15.17 -1.85 -6.81
N LEU A 235 15.95 -2.87 -7.13
CA LEU A 235 16.79 -3.59 -6.18
C LEU A 235 18.22 -3.12 -6.37
N MET A 236 18.80 -2.57 -5.31
CA MET A 236 20.18 -2.10 -5.30
C MET A 236 21.13 -3.24 -4.94
N PRO A 237 22.37 -3.22 -5.42
CA PRO A 237 23.37 -4.25 -5.10
C PRO A 237 23.67 -4.36 -3.60
N SER A 238 23.68 -3.22 -2.90
CA SER A 238 23.92 -3.17 -1.45
C SER A 238 23.02 -2.14 -0.74
N PRO A 239 22.85 -2.27 0.58
CA PRO A 239 22.15 -1.26 1.40
C PRO A 239 22.86 0.10 1.35
N GLU A 240 24.18 0.13 1.31
CA GLU A 240 25.00 1.34 1.27
C GLU A 240 24.77 2.13 -0.02
N GLU A 241 24.77 1.44 -1.16
CA GLU A 241 24.46 2.06 -2.46
C GLU A 241 23.01 2.56 -2.50
N ARG A 242 22.06 1.79 -1.95
CA ARG A 242 20.68 2.21 -1.82
C ARG A 242 20.55 3.50 -1.02
N ASP A 243 21.21 3.59 0.13
CA ASP A 243 21.10 4.75 1.03
C ASP A 243 21.84 5.96 0.45
N SER A 244 23.00 5.76 -0.18
CA SER A 244 23.75 6.80 -0.90
C SER A 244 22.91 7.40 -2.04
N LEU A 245 22.35 6.57 -2.92
CA LEU A 245 21.47 7.02 -4.00
C LEU A 245 20.27 7.80 -3.45
N ARG A 246 19.63 7.29 -2.42
CA ARG A 246 18.47 7.92 -1.80
C ARG A 246 18.80 9.30 -1.24
N GLN A 247 19.92 9.45 -0.56
CA GLN A 247 20.38 10.72 -0.02
C GLN A 247 20.72 11.72 -1.14
N TYR A 248 21.42 11.26 -2.17
CA TYR A 248 21.77 12.06 -3.34
C TYR A 248 20.53 12.61 -4.06
N LEU A 249 19.55 11.76 -4.31
CA LEU A 249 18.28 12.11 -4.94
C LEU A 249 17.47 13.11 -4.09
N ALA A 250 17.40 12.89 -2.77
CA ALA A 250 16.69 13.78 -1.86
C ALA A 250 17.28 15.20 -1.87
N GLY A 251 18.62 15.34 -1.96
CA GLY A 251 19.31 16.63 -2.11
C GLY A 251 18.97 17.35 -3.41
N ARG A 252 18.35 16.66 -4.39
CA ARG A 252 17.90 17.18 -5.69
C ARG A 252 16.39 17.25 -5.82
N GLY A 253 15.65 17.09 -4.70
CA GLY A 253 14.19 17.15 -4.70
C GLY A 253 13.50 15.90 -5.22
N VAL A 254 14.22 14.80 -5.47
CA VAL A 254 13.64 13.50 -5.84
C VAL A 254 13.54 12.62 -4.59
N TYR A 255 12.33 12.48 -4.06
CA TYR A 255 12.07 11.72 -2.84
C TYR A 255 11.66 10.30 -3.15
N THR A 256 12.50 9.36 -2.76
CA THR A 256 12.26 7.92 -2.87
C THR A 256 11.87 7.33 -1.52
N SER A 257 11.21 6.19 -1.53
CA SER A 257 10.75 5.50 -0.32
C SER A 257 11.45 4.15 -0.17
N ILE A 258 11.41 3.62 1.07
CA ILE A 258 11.76 2.23 1.37
C ILE A 258 10.48 1.54 1.83
N HIS A 259 10.06 0.49 1.16
CA HIS A 259 8.91 -0.32 1.52
C HIS A 259 9.39 -1.70 1.98
N TRP A 260 9.37 -1.99 3.26
CA TRP A 260 9.11 -1.16 4.44
C TRP A 260 10.17 -1.44 5.50
N PRO A 261 10.45 -0.51 6.42
CA PRO A 261 11.12 -0.87 7.66
C PRO A 261 10.27 -1.92 8.39
N MET A 262 10.88 -3.06 8.71
CA MET A 262 10.16 -4.19 9.27
C MET A 262 9.76 -3.93 10.73
N HIS A 263 8.52 -4.24 11.08
CA HIS A 263 8.03 -4.16 12.46
C HIS A 263 8.72 -5.18 13.36
N GLU A 264 8.98 -4.82 14.62
CA GLU A 264 9.68 -5.67 15.58
C GLU A 264 8.95 -7.01 15.83
N ALA A 265 7.63 -7.02 15.82
CA ALA A 265 6.86 -8.26 15.94
C ALA A 265 7.13 -9.25 14.80
N VAL A 266 7.40 -8.75 13.57
CA VAL A 266 7.80 -9.59 12.44
C VAL A 266 9.20 -10.14 12.67
N ARG A 267 10.15 -9.32 13.16
CA ARG A 267 11.52 -9.76 13.46
C ARG A 267 11.57 -10.90 14.48
N ARG A 268 10.58 -10.97 15.36
CA ARG A 268 10.48 -11.96 16.45
C ARG A 268 9.48 -13.08 16.19
N CYS A 269 8.89 -13.17 15.01
CA CYS A 269 7.77 -14.07 14.76
C CYS A 269 8.16 -15.58 14.65
N GLY A 270 9.44 -15.92 14.71
CA GLY A 270 9.93 -17.30 14.58
C GLY A 270 9.79 -17.92 13.18
N LYS A 271 9.39 -17.14 12.18
CA LYS A 271 9.32 -17.57 10.77
C LYS A 271 10.60 -17.23 10.04
N ASP A 272 10.84 -17.88 8.90
CA ASP A 272 11.90 -17.43 7.98
C ASP A 272 11.52 -16.09 7.35
N ILE A 273 12.30 -15.07 7.69
CA ILE A 273 12.14 -13.69 7.21
C ILE A 273 13.33 -13.21 6.38
N SER A 274 14.21 -14.12 5.98
CA SER A 274 15.45 -13.80 5.26
C SER A 274 15.20 -12.98 4.00
N ASP A 275 14.20 -13.37 3.20
CA ASP A 275 13.82 -12.67 1.98
C ASP A 275 13.19 -11.29 2.27
N THR A 276 12.37 -11.19 3.31
CA THR A 276 11.77 -9.91 3.73
C THR A 276 12.84 -8.94 4.26
N LEU A 277 13.81 -9.43 5.05
CA LEU A 277 14.97 -8.65 5.51
C LEU A 277 15.84 -8.20 4.34
N TRP A 278 16.01 -9.06 3.36
CA TRP A 278 16.76 -8.73 2.16
C TRP A 278 16.06 -7.60 1.38
N LEU A 279 14.74 -7.71 1.15
CA LEU A 279 13.94 -6.66 0.50
C LEU A 279 14.04 -5.33 1.26
N GLU A 280 13.86 -5.32 2.58
CA GLU A 280 14.00 -4.10 3.41
C GLU A 280 15.35 -3.38 3.16
N LYS A 281 16.41 -4.15 2.97
CA LYS A 281 17.77 -3.61 2.81
C LYS A 281 18.06 -3.12 1.39
N HIS A 282 17.52 -3.76 0.37
CA HIS A 282 17.91 -3.54 -1.01
C HIS A 282 16.91 -2.74 -1.85
N ILE A 283 15.64 -2.66 -1.44
CA ILE A 283 14.61 -2.00 -2.23
C ILE A 283 14.70 -0.47 -2.12
N ILE A 284 14.56 0.20 -3.26
CA ILE A 284 14.30 1.62 -3.37
C ILE A 284 13.10 1.85 -4.29
N SER A 285 12.18 2.73 -3.88
CA SER A 285 10.91 2.95 -4.55
C SER A 285 10.84 4.36 -5.10
N PHE A 286 10.78 4.49 -6.42
CA PHE A 286 10.68 5.76 -7.12
C PHE A 286 9.23 6.15 -7.35
N PRO A 287 8.88 7.45 -7.23
CA PRO A 287 7.52 7.91 -7.46
C PRO A 287 7.15 7.83 -8.94
N VAL A 288 5.96 7.31 -9.24
CA VAL A 288 5.35 7.27 -10.58
C VAL A 288 3.96 7.90 -10.58
N SER A 289 3.71 8.87 -9.68
CA SER A 289 2.41 9.52 -9.57
C SER A 289 1.94 10.06 -10.93
N HIS A 290 0.64 10.01 -11.14
CA HIS A 290 -0.02 10.60 -12.31
C HIS A 290 0.05 12.14 -12.35
N ASP A 291 0.49 12.77 -11.25
CA ASP A 291 0.77 14.20 -11.20
C ASP A 291 2.08 14.58 -11.90
N TYR A 292 2.93 13.59 -12.19
CA TYR A 292 4.21 13.79 -12.86
C TYR A 292 4.10 13.49 -14.36
N GLY A 293 4.67 14.37 -15.17
CA GLY A 293 4.87 14.15 -16.60
C GLY A 293 6.23 13.51 -16.91
N GLN A 294 6.50 13.30 -18.18
CA GLN A 294 7.76 12.70 -18.67
C GLN A 294 9.00 13.50 -18.24
N GLU A 295 8.90 14.84 -18.18
CA GLU A 295 10.00 15.70 -17.71
C GLU A 295 10.50 15.35 -16.31
N ALA A 296 9.58 15.06 -15.36
CA ALA A 296 9.96 14.66 -14.01
C ALA A 296 10.63 13.28 -14.00
N MET A 297 10.19 12.36 -14.85
CA MET A 297 10.80 11.04 -15.00
C MET A 297 12.20 11.15 -15.61
N ASP A 298 12.37 11.97 -16.63
CA ASP A 298 13.66 12.24 -17.26
C ASP A 298 14.65 12.89 -16.27
N TYR A 299 14.18 13.89 -15.52
CA TYR A 299 14.98 14.50 -14.44
C TYR A 299 15.45 13.46 -13.39
N THR A 300 14.56 12.56 -12.99
CA THR A 300 14.88 11.48 -12.06
C THR A 300 15.97 10.56 -12.61
N CYS A 301 15.88 10.19 -13.89
CA CYS A 301 16.89 9.36 -14.54
C CYS A 301 18.24 10.06 -14.65
N ARG A 302 18.27 11.33 -15.00
CA ARG A 302 19.51 12.12 -15.05
C ARG A 302 20.17 12.21 -13.67
N CYS A 303 19.41 12.50 -12.62
CA CYS A 303 19.96 12.53 -11.27
C CYS A 303 20.56 11.18 -10.85
N ALA A 304 19.92 10.07 -11.18
CA ALA A 304 20.47 8.74 -10.88
C ALA A 304 21.72 8.41 -11.69
N GLU A 305 21.79 8.84 -12.94
CA GLU A 305 22.97 8.70 -13.79
C GLU A 305 24.15 9.52 -13.28
N ASP A 306 23.91 10.78 -12.87
CA ASP A 306 24.93 11.66 -12.28
C ASP A 306 25.49 11.08 -10.98
N TRP A 307 24.62 10.51 -10.12
CA TRP A 307 25.07 9.80 -8.93
C TRP A 307 26.02 8.65 -9.29
N ARG A 308 25.67 7.85 -10.30
CA ARG A 308 26.48 6.71 -10.74
C ARG A 308 27.84 7.13 -11.29
N ARG A 309 27.92 8.27 -12.00
CA ARG A 309 29.16 8.81 -12.59
C ARG A 309 30.05 9.52 -11.58
N GLY A 310 29.47 10.16 -10.57
CA GLY A 310 30.17 10.96 -9.56
C GLY A 310 30.73 10.14 -8.40
N GLY A 311 30.56 8.83 -8.40
CA GLY A 311 30.93 7.96 -7.31
C GLY A 311 30.02 8.24 -6.09
N GLY A 312 28.95 7.48 -5.95
CA GLY A 312 28.16 7.47 -4.73
C GLY A 312 28.96 6.98 -3.54
#